data_a5ef98c32a4eac6d5c704802af88cfee
#
_entry.id   a5ef98c32a4eac6d5c704802af88cfee
#
_cell.length_a   1.000
_cell.length_b   1.000
_cell.length_c   1.000
_cell.angle_alpha   90.00
_cell.angle_beta   90.00
_cell.angle_gamma   90.00
#
_symmetry.space_group_name_H-M   'P 1'
#
loop_
_entity.id
_entity.type
_entity.pdbx_description
1 polymer ?
#
loop_
_entity_poly.entity_id
_entity_poly.type
_entity_poly.pdbx_seq_one_letter_code
_entity_poly.pdbx_strand_id
1 'polypeptide(L)'
;MNVKILVCCHKLDIWASDSPYVPIHVGKELHPELDLKIQEDNAGDSISNKNDSYCELTGMYWAWKNLKNVDVIGLCHYRRYFDFHKQCKWPYPITSFTTSQFKLLDFSIPQSVVDRILKGGIVVPRSVIYPIPLFYDYASCHIGSDMRIIQQIIEEKGDAKFINAFEDVMFRNNKLIHYNMFIMKWDDFNNYCNWLFPILKEAEKRIDISHYNVIQKRIWGYMAERLMNVWLYAEKKNLLFYPCLLYTSPSPRDS
;
A
#
# COMPACT_ATOMS: atom_id res chain seq x y z
N MET A 1 -2.82 20.62 -12.75
CA MET A 1 -2.90 19.21 -12.32
C MET A 1 -1.87 18.98 -11.24
N ASN A 2 -2.31 18.50 -10.08
CA ASN A 2 -1.48 18.25 -8.91
C ASN A 2 -1.38 16.74 -8.65
N VAL A 3 -0.25 16.15 -8.98
CA VAL A 3 0.05 14.73 -8.76
C VAL A 3 0.98 14.61 -7.56
N LYS A 4 0.64 13.75 -6.60
CA LYS A 4 1.48 13.45 -5.44
C LYS A 4 1.60 11.94 -5.26
N ILE A 5 2.84 11.43 -5.19
CA ILE A 5 3.12 10.04 -4.88
C ILE A 5 3.88 9.99 -3.56
N LEU A 6 3.20 9.55 -2.52
CA LEU A 6 3.82 9.37 -1.22
C LEU A 6 4.87 8.26 -1.29
N VAL A 7 6.04 8.51 -0.72
CA VAL A 7 7.09 7.52 -0.53
C VAL A 7 7.24 7.28 0.97
N CYS A 8 6.67 6.18 1.46
CA CYS A 8 6.69 5.85 2.89
C CYS A 8 8.09 5.48 3.35
N CYS A 9 8.67 6.28 4.24
CA CYS A 9 10.00 6.14 4.81
C CYS A 9 9.90 5.98 6.33
N HIS A 10 10.67 5.07 6.92
CA HIS A 10 10.73 4.86 8.39
C HIS A 10 12.17 4.83 8.91
N LYS A 11 13.16 5.06 8.06
CA LYS A 11 14.58 5.14 8.42
C LYS A 11 15.34 5.94 7.37
N LEU A 12 16.53 6.40 7.71
CA LEU A 12 17.42 7.05 6.75
C LEU A 12 17.88 6.05 5.69
N ASP A 13 17.62 6.38 4.43
CA ASP A 13 18.02 5.62 3.25
C ASP A 13 18.01 6.56 2.03
N ILE A 14 18.16 6.03 0.81
CA ILE A 14 17.91 6.79 -0.42
C ILE A 14 16.47 6.55 -0.88
N TRP A 15 15.86 7.60 -1.43
CA TRP A 15 14.51 7.55 -1.98
C TRP A 15 14.33 8.55 -3.11
N ALA A 16 13.33 8.35 -3.95
CA ALA A 16 12.91 9.32 -4.94
C ALA A 16 12.25 10.52 -4.24
N SER A 17 12.67 11.74 -4.55
CA SER A 17 12.17 12.98 -3.96
C SER A 17 11.81 14.05 -5.01
N ASP A 18 12.16 13.80 -6.28
CA ASP A 18 11.78 14.71 -7.36
C ASP A 18 10.28 14.58 -7.66
N SER A 19 9.66 15.73 -7.98
CA SER A 19 8.23 15.74 -8.33
C SER A 19 7.90 14.67 -9.38
N PRO A 20 6.83 13.89 -9.18
CA PRO A 20 5.73 14.05 -8.22
C PRO A 20 5.91 13.30 -6.88
N TYR A 21 7.10 12.75 -6.58
CA TYR A 21 7.34 11.96 -5.36
C TYR A 21 7.45 12.86 -4.12
N VAL A 22 6.76 12.46 -3.06
CA VAL A 22 6.72 13.15 -1.78
C VAL A 22 7.09 12.17 -0.68
N PRO A 23 8.37 12.16 -0.25
CA PRO A 23 8.78 11.34 0.88
C PRO A 23 8.03 11.74 2.15
N ILE A 24 7.53 10.74 2.90
CA ILE A 24 6.84 10.93 4.16
C ILE A 24 7.40 9.99 5.22
N HIS A 25 7.78 10.54 6.37
CA HIS A 25 8.20 9.78 7.55
C HIS A 25 6.96 9.20 8.21
N VAL A 26 6.77 7.88 8.08
CA VAL A 26 5.66 7.14 8.70
C VAL A 26 6.07 6.62 10.07
N GLY A 27 5.17 6.73 11.07
CA GLY A 27 5.44 6.35 12.45
C GLY A 27 6.31 7.37 13.20
N LYS A 28 6.32 8.64 12.78
CA LYS A 28 7.12 9.68 13.44
C LYS A 28 6.83 9.78 14.94
N GLU A 29 5.58 9.59 15.35
CA GLU A 29 5.20 9.69 16.76
C GLU A 29 5.82 8.58 17.63
N LEU A 30 6.12 7.41 17.05
CA LEU A 30 6.83 6.33 17.73
C LEU A 30 8.36 6.52 17.77
N HIS A 31 8.88 7.38 16.87
CA HIS A 31 10.32 7.63 16.70
C HIS A 31 10.62 9.15 16.68
N PRO A 32 10.29 9.87 17.78
CA PRO A 32 10.44 11.34 17.81
C PRO A 32 11.90 11.79 17.66
N GLU A 33 12.86 10.96 18.05
CA GLU A 33 14.30 11.21 17.93
C GLU A 33 14.82 11.11 16.49
N LEU A 34 14.13 10.38 15.62
CA LEU A 34 14.55 10.20 14.22
C LEU A 34 14.05 11.36 13.36
N ASP A 35 14.97 12.18 12.87
CA ASP A 35 14.66 13.28 11.96
C ASP A 35 15.16 12.99 10.54
N LEU A 36 14.24 12.65 9.64
CA LEU A 36 14.54 12.36 8.23
C LEU A 36 14.54 13.62 7.34
N LYS A 37 14.21 14.79 7.89
CA LYS A 37 14.10 16.08 7.15
C LYS A 37 13.11 16.04 5.98
N ILE A 38 12.02 15.28 6.12
CA ILE A 38 10.95 15.14 5.14
C ILE A 38 9.59 15.39 5.81
N GLN A 39 8.50 15.35 5.04
CA GLN A 39 7.15 15.43 5.60
C GLN A 39 6.96 14.34 6.67
N GLU A 40 6.35 14.67 7.78
CA GLU A 40 6.03 13.73 8.88
C GLU A 40 4.54 13.42 8.89
N ASP A 41 4.16 12.20 9.32
CA ASP A 41 2.78 11.72 9.36
C ASP A 41 2.06 11.97 10.70
N ASN A 42 2.69 12.68 11.65
CA ASN A 42 2.16 12.97 12.99
C ASN A 42 1.48 14.35 13.12
N ALA A 43 1.47 15.15 12.05
CA ALA A 43 0.84 16.47 12.07
C ALA A 43 -0.64 16.40 11.64
N GLY A 44 -1.51 17.20 12.26
CA GLY A 44 -2.94 17.25 11.94
C GLY A 44 -3.73 15.99 12.38
N ASP A 45 -4.70 15.57 11.59
CA ASP A 45 -5.45 14.32 11.84
C ASP A 45 -4.57 13.12 11.46
N SER A 46 -4.14 12.34 12.42
CA SER A 46 -3.08 11.34 12.31
C SER A 46 -3.36 10.09 13.13
N ILE A 47 -2.78 8.97 12.67
CA ILE A 47 -2.66 7.70 13.41
C ILE A 47 -1.19 7.24 13.47
N SER A 48 -0.24 8.17 13.46
CA SER A 48 1.21 7.90 13.43
C SER A 48 1.67 6.98 14.57
N ASN A 49 1.07 7.13 15.76
CA ASN A 49 1.31 6.28 16.94
C ASN A 49 0.89 4.81 16.77
N LYS A 50 0.21 4.47 15.69
CA LYS A 50 -0.21 3.09 15.37
C LYS A 50 0.67 2.42 14.30
N ASN A 51 1.79 3.03 13.92
CA ASN A 51 2.60 2.57 12.80
C ASN A 51 3.12 1.13 12.95
N ASP A 52 3.40 0.66 14.17
CA ASP A 52 3.81 -0.74 14.42
C ASP A 52 2.84 -1.78 13.85
N SER A 53 1.55 -1.44 13.80
CA SER A 53 0.49 -2.34 13.31
C SER A 53 -0.11 -1.92 11.97
N TYR A 54 -0.17 -0.61 11.69
CA TYR A 54 -0.70 -0.05 10.44
C TYR A 54 0.33 0.11 9.34
N CYS A 55 1.63 0.10 9.66
CA CYS A 55 2.73 0.26 8.70
C CYS A 55 2.55 1.52 7.83
N GLU A 56 2.67 1.39 6.50
CA GLU A 56 2.49 2.47 5.51
C GLU A 56 1.10 3.12 5.53
N LEU A 57 0.11 2.46 6.11
CA LEU A 57 -1.25 3.00 6.19
C LEU A 57 -1.34 4.26 7.06
N THR A 58 -0.38 4.50 7.97
CA THR A 58 -0.35 5.74 8.74
C THR A 58 -0.09 6.95 7.84
N GLY A 59 0.82 6.81 6.87
CA GLY A 59 1.06 7.82 5.84
C GLY A 59 -0.14 7.97 4.89
N MET A 60 -0.80 6.85 4.52
CA MET A 60 -2.00 6.86 3.70
C MET A 60 -3.15 7.60 4.41
N TYR A 61 -3.38 7.31 5.70
CA TYR A 61 -4.38 7.98 6.53
C TYR A 61 -4.10 9.49 6.64
N TRP A 62 -2.83 9.84 6.94
CA TRP A 62 -2.41 11.23 7.03
C TRP A 62 -2.69 11.99 5.73
N ALA A 63 -2.36 11.42 4.58
CA ALA A 63 -2.62 12.03 3.28
C ALA A 63 -4.11 12.24 3.05
N TRP A 64 -4.94 11.23 3.34
CA TRP A 64 -6.38 11.31 3.20
C TRP A 64 -7.01 12.43 4.02
N LYS A 65 -6.53 12.65 5.24
CA LYS A 65 -7.08 13.65 6.17
C LYS A 65 -6.55 15.06 5.93
N ASN A 66 -5.27 15.19 5.54
CA ASN A 66 -4.59 16.49 5.60
C ASN A 66 -4.27 17.08 4.22
N LEU A 67 -4.11 16.27 3.16
CA LEU A 67 -3.84 16.80 1.83
C LEU A 67 -5.09 17.44 1.21
N LYS A 68 -4.86 18.54 0.48
CA LYS A 68 -5.91 19.28 -0.24
C LYS A 68 -5.46 19.54 -1.68
N ASN A 69 -6.43 19.70 -2.57
CA ASN A 69 -6.21 20.08 -3.96
C ASN A 69 -5.26 19.12 -4.71
N VAL A 70 -5.40 17.82 -4.48
CA VAL A 70 -4.67 16.76 -5.16
C VAL A 70 -5.60 16.13 -6.21
N ASP A 71 -5.14 16.03 -7.47
CA ASP A 71 -5.90 15.39 -8.55
C ASP A 71 -5.62 13.89 -8.62
N VAL A 72 -4.35 13.52 -8.47
CA VAL A 72 -3.85 12.14 -8.50
C VAL A 72 -2.95 11.88 -7.31
N ILE A 73 -3.21 10.78 -6.61
CA ILE A 73 -2.45 10.34 -5.44
C ILE A 73 -1.87 8.96 -5.69
N GLY A 74 -0.66 8.72 -5.22
CA GLY A 74 -0.03 7.40 -5.19
C GLY A 74 0.60 7.08 -3.85
N LEU A 75 0.83 5.79 -3.62
CA LEU A 75 1.57 5.26 -2.49
C LEU A 75 2.65 4.32 -2.99
N CYS A 76 3.88 4.62 -2.63
CA CYS A 76 5.08 3.82 -2.83
C CYS A 76 5.82 3.63 -1.50
N HIS A 77 6.82 2.76 -1.49
CA HIS A 77 7.73 2.63 -0.35
C HIS A 77 9.12 3.14 -0.73
N TYR A 78 9.92 3.54 0.23
CA TYR A 78 11.28 4.03 -0.01
C TYR A 78 12.17 3.03 -0.78
N ARG A 79 11.79 1.76 -0.83
CA ARG A 79 12.47 0.70 -1.58
C ARG A 79 11.68 0.11 -2.74
N ARG A 80 10.44 0.59 -3.00
CA ARG A 80 9.57 0.02 -4.05
C ARG A 80 8.93 1.11 -4.86
N TYR A 81 9.13 1.05 -6.18
CA TYR A 81 8.62 2.03 -7.14
C TYR A 81 8.03 1.32 -8.35
N PHE A 82 7.16 2.01 -9.07
CA PHE A 82 6.64 1.48 -10.34
C PHE A 82 7.66 1.67 -11.46
N ASP A 83 7.77 0.66 -12.33
CA ASP A 83 8.58 0.72 -13.54
C ASP A 83 7.73 1.13 -14.74
N PHE A 84 7.81 2.41 -15.10
CA PHE A 84 7.13 2.93 -16.30
C PHE A 84 7.99 2.84 -17.56
N HIS A 85 9.29 2.58 -17.46
CA HIS A 85 10.28 2.69 -18.52
C HIS A 85 10.93 1.35 -18.90
N LYS A 86 10.32 0.22 -18.51
CA LYS A 86 10.80 -1.14 -18.81
C LYS A 86 12.24 -1.41 -18.32
N GLN A 87 12.58 -0.87 -17.17
CA GLN A 87 13.88 -1.07 -16.51
C GLN A 87 13.95 -2.45 -15.82
N CYS A 88 12.80 -3.06 -15.52
CA CYS A 88 12.70 -4.43 -15.02
C CYS A 88 13.03 -5.44 -16.10
N LYS A 89 13.75 -6.50 -15.73
CA LYS A 89 13.99 -7.64 -16.61
C LYS A 89 12.69 -8.45 -16.78
N TRP A 90 12.20 -8.54 -18.02
CA TRP A 90 11.09 -9.42 -18.37
C TRP A 90 11.48 -10.91 -18.19
N PRO A 91 10.63 -11.82 -17.65
CA PRO A 91 9.21 -11.62 -17.27
C PRO A 91 8.97 -11.27 -15.79
N TYR A 92 10.01 -10.92 -15.05
CA TYR A 92 9.92 -10.76 -13.60
C TYR A 92 9.02 -9.58 -13.21
N PRO A 93 8.10 -9.78 -12.24
CA PRO A 93 7.25 -8.72 -11.72
C PRO A 93 8.02 -7.72 -10.85
N ILE A 94 9.20 -8.12 -10.35
CA ILE A 94 10.08 -7.33 -9.48
C ILE A 94 11.51 -7.49 -9.97
N THR A 95 12.26 -6.38 -10.02
CA THR A 95 13.71 -6.39 -10.28
C THR A 95 14.42 -5.62 -9.17
N SER A 96 15.46 -6.24 -8.59
CA SER A 96 16.25 -5.63 -7.52
C SER A 96 17.40 -4.81 -8.09
N PHE A 97 17.68 -3.66 -7.45
CA PHE A 97 18.73 -2.72 -7.81
C PHE A 97 19.56 -2.34 -6.58
N THR A 98 20.86 -2.15 -6.80
CA THR A 98 21.79 -1.64 -5.78
C THR A 98 21.69 -0.11 -5.66
N THR A 99 22.35 0.47 -4.64
CA THR A 99 22.41 1.93 -4.44
C THR A 99 22.93 2.69 -5.66
N SER A 100 24.00 2.18 -6.30
CA SER A 100 24.58 2.82 -7.48
C SER A 100 23.65 2.77 -8.69
N GLN A 101 22.98 1.65 -8.88
CA GLN A 101 21.99 1.48 -9.96
C GLN A 101 20.73 2.33 -9.70
N PHE A 102 20.27 2.42 -8.45
CA PHE A 102 19.07 3.21 -8.08
C PHE A 102 19.17 4.66 -8.55
N LYS A 103 20.34 5.27 -8.43
CA LYS A 103 20.59 6.66 -8.86
C LYS A 103 20.49 6.88 -10.37
N LEU A 104 20.51 5.81 -11.16
CA LEU A 104 20.41 5.83 -12.62
C LEU A 104 19.00 5.50 -13.13
N LEU A 105 18.09 5.12 -12.22
CA LEU A 105 16.72 4.77 -12.59
C LEU A 105 15.89 6.01 -12.92
N ASP A 106 15.05 5.87 -13.93
CA ASP A 106 14.04 6.87 -14.27
C ASP A 106 12.72 6.53 -13.56
N PHE A 107 12.31 7.39 -12.63
CA PHE A 107 11.06 7.30 -11.89
C PHE A 107 9.95 8.20 -12.46
N SER A 108 10.22 8.93 -13.56
CA SER A 108 9.21 9.80 -14.15
C SER A 108 7.97 9.05 -14.59
N ILE A 109 6.81 9.71 -14.52
CA ILE A 109 5.54 9.13 -14.92
C ILE A 109 5.19 9.67 -16.30
N PRO A 110 5.12 8.82 -17.34
CA PRO A 110 4.73 9.25 -18.67
C PRO A 110 3.33 9.91 -18.65
N GLN A 111 3.16 11.01 -19.38
CA GLN A 111 1.89 11.72 -19.47
C GLN A 111 0.74 10.78 -19.91
N SER A 112 1.01 9.84 -20.80
CA SER A 112 0.03 8.83 -21.24
C SER A 112 -0.47 7.93 -20.10
N VAL A 113 0.33 7.69 -19.06
CA VAL A 113 -0.09 6.96 -17.86
C VAL A 113 -1.01 7.84 -17.03
N VAL A 114 -0.63 9.10 -16.82
CA VAL A 114 -1.44 10.09 -16.10
C VAL A 114 -2.81 10.25 -16.77
N ASP A 115 -2.85 10.36 -18.09
CA ASP A 115 -4.10 10.49 -18.85
C ASP A 115 -5.01 9.27 -18.67
N ARG A 116 -4.44 8.07 -18.57
CA ARG A 116 -5.21 6.85 -18.28
C ARG A 116 -5.75 6.83 -16.85
N ILE A 117 -4.98 7.32 -15.89
CA ILE A 117 -5.43 7.46 -14.50
C ILE A 117 -6.61 8.44 -14.43
N LEU A 118 -6.51 9.59 -15.08
CA LEU A 118 -7.59 10.58 -15.12
C LEU A 118 -8.87 10.04 -15.76
N LYS A 119 -8.76 9.07 -16.66
CA LYS A 119 -9.89 8.33 -17.26
C LYS A 119 -10.40 7.18 -16.36
N GLY A 120 -9.94 7.07 -15.13
CA GLY A 120 -10.40 6.07 -14.15
C GLY A 120 -9.55 4.80 -14.09
N GLY A 121 -8.37 4.79 -14.70
CA GLY A 121 -7.38 3.73 -14.51
C GLY A 121 -6.71 3.82 -13.13
N ILE A 122 -6.39 2.68 -12.54
CA ILE A 122 -5.61 2.58 -11.31
C ILE A 122 -4.32 1.84 -11.60
N VAL A 123 -3.17 2.49 -11.38
CA VAL A 123 -1.86 1.85 -11.44
C VAL A 123 -1.66 0.98 -10.21
N VAL A 124 -1.28 -0.27 -10.43
CA VAL A 124 -1.00 -1.25 -9.37
C VAL A 124 0.21 -2.11 -9.76
N PRO A 125 0.91 -2.72 -8.78
CA PRO A 125 1.93 -3.72 -9.07
C PRO A 125 1.35 -4.91 -9.82
N ARG A 126 2.19 -5.60 -10.60
CA ARG A 126 1.80 -6.90 -11.17
C ARG A 126 1.44 -7.87 -10.05
N SER A 127 0.31 -8.57 -10.23
CA SER A 127 -0.13 -9.56 -9.26
C SER A 127 0.81 -10.76 -9.21
N VAL A 128 0.97 -11.31 -8.02
CA VAL A 128 1.62 -12.61 -7.79
C VAL A 128 0.54 -13.69 -7.75
N ILE A 129 0.83 -14.84 -8.34
CA ILE A 129 -0.07 -16.01 -8.36
C ILE A 129 0.40 -16.99 -7.29
N TYR A 130 -0.50 -17.36 -6.40
CA TYR A 130 -0.26 -18.33 -5.34
C TYR A 130 -0.79 -19.73 -5.71
N PRO A 131 -0.25 -20.82 -5.13
CA PRO A 131 -0.75 -22.16 -5.40
C PRO A 131 -2.13 -22.46 -4.82
N ILE A 132 -2.58 -21.65 -3.85
CA ILE A 132 -3.84 -21.81 -3.11
C ILE A 132 -4.61 -20.49 -3.06
N PRO A 133 -5.93 -20.48 -2.76
CA PRO A 133 -6.71 -19.27 -2.60
C PRO A 133 -6.14 -18.34 -1.51
N LEU A 134 -6.36 -17.03 -1.67
CA LEU A 134 -5.70 -15.99 -0.85
C LEU A 134 -6.01 -16.09 0.64
N PHE A 135 -7.19 -16.57 1.03
CA PHE A 135 -7.50 -16.80 2.45
C PHE A 135 -6.58 -17.86 3.07
N TYR A 136 -6.35 -18.96 2.37
CA TYR A 136 -5.51 -20.05 2.88
C TYR A 136 -4.03 -19.66 2.84
N ASP A 137 -3.61 -18.90 1.82
CA ASP A 137 -2.28 -18.29 1.79
C ASP A 137 -2.07 -17.36 3.00
N TYR A 138 -3.04 -16.48 3.28
CA TYR A 138 -3.00 -15.62 4.46
C TYR A 138 -2.91 -16.44 5.75
N ALA A 139 -3.77 -17.44 5.92
CA ALA A 139 -3.82 -18.28 7.11
C ALA A 139 -2.58 -19.16 7.31
N SER A 140 -1.79 -19.41 6.26
CA SER A 140 -0.52 -20.14 6.37
C SER A 140 0.61 -19.31 6.98
N CYS A 141 0.55 -17.97 6.86
CA CYS A 141 1.58 -17.03 7.32
C CYS A 141 1.11 -16.15 8.49
N HIS A 142 -0.20 -16.01 8.66
CA HIS A 142 -0.86 -15.12 9.61
C HIS A 142 -2.01 -15.83 10.34
N ILE A 143 -2.68 -15.12 11.24
CA ILE A 143 -3.79 -15.67 12.03
C ILE A 143 -5.08 -15.60 11.21
N GLY A 144 -5.52 -16.75 10.68
CA GLY A 144 -6.69 -16.82 9.79
C GLY A 144 -8.01 -16.41 10.44
N SER A 145 -8.17 -16.64 11.77
CA SER A 145 -9.36 -16.18 12.51
C SER A 145 -9.56 -14.67 12.45
N ASP A 146 -8.48 -13.89 12.39
CA ASP A 146 -8.56 -12.43 12.31
C ASP A 146 -9.14 -11.97 10.97
N MET A 147 -8.79 -12.66 9.89
CA MET A 147 -9.38 -12.40 8.57
C MET A 147 -10.87 -12.79 8.52
N ARG A 148 -11.29 -13.77 9.32
CA ARG A 148 -12.74 -14.09 9.49
C ARG A 148 -13.48 -12.98 10.21
N ILE A 149 -12.85 -12.29 11.16
CA ILE A 149 -13.43 -11.10 11.79
C ILE A 149 -13.63 -9.98 10.77
N ILE A 150 -12.67 -9.76 9.87
CA ILE A 150 -12.85 -8.83 8.75
C ILE A 150 -14.03 -9.22 7.87
N GLN A 151 -14.18 -10.50 7.54
CA GLN A 151 -15.33 -11.01 6.77
C GLN A 151 -16.64 -10.66 7.47
N GLN A 152 -16.76 -10.96 8.76
CA GLN A 152 -17.96 -10.66 9.56
C GLN A 152 -18.29 -9.16 9.57
N ILE A 153 -17.29 -8.29 9.72
CA ILE A 153 -17.47 -6.83 9.68
C ILE A 153 -18.02 -6.38 8.32
N ILE A 154 -17.54 -6.96 7.22
CA ILE A 154 -18.04 -6.65 5.87
C ILE A 154 -19.49 -7.15 5.71
N GLU A 155 -19.80 -8.34 6.20
CA GLU A 155 -21.16 -8.89 6.19
C GLU A 155 -22.14 -8.05 7.00
N GLU A 156 -21.76 -7.62 8.21
CA GLU A 156 -22.57 -6.75 9.08
C GLU A 156 -22.87 -5.37 8.45
N LYS A 157 -21.97 -4.87 7.59
CA LYS A 157 -22.22 -3.64 6.81
C LYS A 157 -23.30 -3.82 5.74
N GLY A 158 -23.60 -5.05 5.34
CA GLY A 158 -24.73 -5.39 4.50
C GLY A 158 -24.63 -5.02 3.02
N ASP A 159 -23.47 -4.52 2.54
CA ASP A 159 -23.27 -4.23 1.11
C ASP A 159 -22.93 -5.51 0.36
N ALA A 160 -23.93 -6.07 -0.33
CA ALA A 160 -23.79 -7.31 -1.10
C ALA A 160 -22.63 -7.29 -2.11
N LYS A 161 -22.31 -6.13 -2.67
CA LYS A 161 -21.18 -5.96 -3.60
C LYS A 161 -19.86 -6.35 -2.94
N PHE A 162 -19.60 -5.85 -1.73
CA PHE A 162 -18.36 -6.13 -1.01
C PHE A 162 -18.36 -7.51 -0.36
N ILE A 163 -19.52 -8.03 0.07
CA ILE A 163 -19.64 -9.41 0.58
C ILE A 163 -19.25 -10.40 -0.52
N ASN A 164 -19.85 -10.27 -1.71
CA ASN A 164 -19.54 -11.14 -2.85
C ASN A 164 -18.08 -10.99 -3.31
N ALA A 165 -17.56 -9.75 -3.35
CA ALA A 165 -16.17 -9.50 -3.73
C ALA A 165 -15.19 -10.12 -2.72
N PHE A 166 -15.48 -10.07 -1.42
CA PHE A 166 -14.64 -10.71 -0.41
C PHE A 166 -14.60 -12.22 -0.61
N GLU A 167 -15.75 -12.85 -0.82
CA GLU A 167 -15.87 -14.29 -1.09
C GLU A 167 -15.07 -14.68 -2.34
N ASP A 168 -15.27 -13.96 -3.46
CA ASP A 168 -14.60 -14.25 -4.72
C ASP A 168 -13.08 -14.06 -4.63
N VAL A 169 -12.61 -12.94 -4.05
CA VAL A 169 -11.19 -12.62 -3.97
C VAL A 169 -10.47 -13.51 -2.97
N MET A 170 -11.05 -13.74 -1.78
CA MET A 170 -10.34 -14.46 -0.72
C MET A 170 -10.42 -15.97 -0.85
N PHE A 171 -11.56 -16.53 -1.30
CA PHE A 171 -11.76 -17.97 -1.31
C PHE A 171 -11.71 -18.64 -2.69
N ARG A 172 -11.87 -17.87 -3.78
CA ARG A 172 -11.91 -18.41 -5.15
C ARG A 172 -10.77 -17.91 -6.03
N ASN A 173 -10.06 -16.84 -5.61
CA ASN A 173 -8.95 -16.27 -6.35
C ASN A 173 -7.62 -16.53 -5.63
N ASN A 174 -6.55 -16.65 -6.42
CA ASN A 174 -5.19 -16.88 -5.94
C ASN A 174 -4.19 -15.82 -6.45
N LYS A 175 -4.68 -14.69 -6.96
CA LYS A 175 -3.85 -13.57 -7.45
C LYS A 175 -3.91 -12.42 -6.47
N LEU A 176 -2.76 -11.97 -6.00
CA LEU A 176 -2.64 -10.86 -5.06
C LEU A 176 -1.82 -9.71 -5.66
N ILE A 177 -2.39 -8.52 -5.62
CA ILE A 177 -1.70 -7.25 -5.81
C ILE A 177 -1.12 -6.87 -4.46
N HIS A 178 0.21 -6.78 -4.38
CA HIS A 178 0.96 -6.61 -3.13
C HIS A 178 1.26 -5.15 -2.78
N TYR A 179 1.74 -4.96 -1.55
CA TYR A 179 2.45 -3.78 -1.02
C TYR A 179 1.58 -2.56 -0.73
N ASN A 180 0.26 -2.63 -0.80
CA ASN A 180 -0.60 -1.45 -0.71
C ASN A 180 -0.18 -0.30 -1.66
N MET A 181 0.53 -0.63 -2.76
CA MET A 181 1.00 0.34 -3.74
C MET A 181 -0.05 0.59 -4.80
N PHE A 182 -0.27 1.86 -5.10
CA PHE A 182 -1.20 2.29 -6.15
C PHE A 182 -0.87 3.70 -6.66
N ILE A 183 -1.43 4.09 -7.81
CA ILE A 183 -1.62 5.48 -8.21
C ILE A 183 -3.03 5.59 -8.80
N MET A 184 -3.84 6.49 -8.28
CA MET A 184 -5.24 6.64 -8.67
C MET A 184 -5.71 8.10 -8.55
N LYS A 185 -6.87 8.42 -9.08
CA LYS A 185 -7.51 9.73 -8.85
C LYS A 185 -7.83 9.91 -7.38
N TRP A 186 -7.84 11.17 -6.94
CA TRP A 186 -8.20 11.52 -5.56
C TRP A 186 -9.56 10.99 -5.14
N ASP A 187 -10.57 11.04 -6.02
CA ASP A 187 -11.90 10.53 -5.71
C ASP A 187 -11.91 9.02 -5.42
N ASP A 188 -11.18 8.25 -6.22
CA ASP A 188 -11.04 6.80 -6.00
C ASP A 188 -10.32 6.52 -4.69
N PHE A 189 -9.26 7.26 -4.39
CA PHE A 189 -8.53 7.18 -3.14
C PHE A 189 -9.41 7.51 -1.93
N ASN A 190 -10.15 8.61 -2.00
CA ASN A 190 -11.08 9.01 -0.94
C ASN A 190 -12.16 7.94 -0.72
N ASN A 191 -12.72 7.38 -1.77
CA ASN A 191 -13.70 6.29 -1.69
C ASN A 191 -13.09 5.03 -1.07
N TYR A 192 -11.86 4.68 -1.46
CA TYR A 192 -11.14 3.55 -0.87
C TYR A 192 -10.88 3.76 0.62
N CYS A 193 -10.36 4.91 1.02
CA CYS A 193 -10.10 5.23 2.43
C CYS A 193 -11.38 5.25 3.27
N ASN A 194 -12.48 5.82 2.75
CA ASN A 194 -13.78 5.82 3.41
C ASN A 194 -14.35 4.41 3.63
N TRP A 195 -14.00 3.46 2.77
CA TRP A 195 -14.39 2.07 2.93
C TRP A 195 -13.44 1.31 3.86
N LEU A 196 -12.12 1.45 3.67
CA LEU A 196 -11.09 0.67 4.37
C LEU A 196 -10.98 1.01 5.86
N PHE A 197 -10.76 2.30 6.19
CA PHE A 197 -10.44 2.68 7.57
C PHE A 197 -11.54 2.41 8.59
N PRO A 198 -12.85 2.57 8.30
CA PRO A 198 -13.90 2.12 9.21
C PRO A 198 -13.91 0.62 9.46
N ILE A 199 -13.52 -0.22 8.49
CA ILE A 199 -13.40 -1.67 8.68
C ILE A 199 -12.24 -1.98 9.62
N LEU A 200 -11.06 -1.39 9.37
CA LEU A 200 -9.88 -1.60 10.22
C LEU A 200 -10.12 -1.09 11.65
N LYS A 201 -10.77 0.07 11.80
CA LYS A 201 -11.13 0.61 13.12
C LYS A 201 -12.09 -0.28 13.90
N GLU A 202 -13.03 -0.93 13.21
CA GLU A 202 -13.92 -1.89 13.85
C GLU A 202 -13.19 -3.19 14.21
N ALA A 203 -12.29 -3.65 13.34
CA ALA A 203 -11.45 -4.82 13.60
C ALA A 203 -10.51 -4.61 14.83
N GLU A 204 -9.94 -3.41 15.01
CA GLU A 204 -9.16 -3.07 16.22
C GLU A 204 -9.91 -3.30 17.53
N LYS A 205 -11.25 -3.15 17.54
CA LYS A 205 -12.05 -3.37 18.74
C LYS A 205 -12.29 -4.85 19.04
N ARG A 206 -12.18 -5.71 18.03
CA ARG A 206 -12.53 -7.14 18.09
C ARG A 206 -11.32 -8.06 18.16
N ILE A 207 -10.15 -7.58 17.75
CA ILE A 207 -8.91 -8.36 17.67
C ILE A 207 -7.92 -7.82 18.68
N ASP A 208 -7.59 -8.64 19.67
CA ASP A 208 -6.54 -8.33 20.66
C ASP A 208 -5.16 -8.76 20.12
N ILE A 209 -4.36 -7.77 19.75
CA ILE A 209 -3.00 -7.95 19.24
C ILE A 209 -1.91 -7.87 20.31
N SER A 210 -2.26 -7.77 21.58
CA SER A 210 -1.30 -7.57 22.68
C SER A 210 -0.28 -8.70 22.79
N HIS A 211 -0.68 -9.91 22.44
CA HIS A 211 0.16 -11.12 22.48
C HIS A 211 0.87 -11.44 21.16
N TYR A 212 0.72 -10.61 20.12
CA TYR A 212 1.32 -10.88 18.83
C TYR A 212 2.81 -10.55 18.83
N ASN A 213 3.60 -11.37 18.14
CA ASN A 213 4.99 -11.04 17.87
C ASN A 213 5.11 -9.86 16.90
N VAL A 214 6.33 -9.33 16.72
CA VAL A 214 6.60 -8.14 15.88
C VAL A 214 6.07 -8.30 14.45
N ILE A 215 6.13 -9.51 13.88
CA ILE A 215 5.64 -9.77 12.51
C ILE A 215 4.11 -9.75 12.49
N GLN A 216 3.47 -10.48 13.41
CA GLN A 216 2.01 -10.57 13.45
C GLN A 216 1.35 -9.25 13.88
N LYS A 217 2.02 -8.41 14.69
CA LYS A 217 1.53 -7.06 15.03
C LYS A 217 1.26 -6.17 13.82
N ARG A 218 1.91 -6.40 12.69
CA ARG A 218 1.70 -5.65 11.44
C ARG A 218 0.38 -6.00 10.72
N ILE A 219 -0.55 -6.55 11.44
CA ILE A 219 -1.81 -7.15 10.99
C ILE A 219 -2.61 -6.23 10.06
N TRP A 220 -2.76 -4.94 10.40
CA TRP A 220 -3.59 -4.01 9.61
C TRP A 220 -2.99 -3.74 8.23
N GLY A 221 -1.66 -3.68 8.13
CA GLY A 221 -0.96 -3.60 6.85
C GLY A 221 -1.22 -4.81 5.97
N TYR A 222 -1.13 -6.03 6.53
CA TYR A 222 -1.40 -7.28 5.80
C TYR A 222 -2.86 -7.43 5.40
N MET A 223 -3.80 -7.04 6.26
CA MET A 223 -5.23 -7.06 5.95
C MET A 223 -5.58 -6.06 4.86
N ALA A 224 -5.07 -4.83 4.96
CA ALA A 224 -5.32 -3.79 3.96
C ALA A 224 -4.84 -4.20 2.56
N GLU A 225 -3.71 -4.91 2.46
CA GLU A 225 -3.21 -5.44 1.20
C GLU A 225 -4.23 -6.38 0.51
N ARG A 226 -4.91 -7.25 1.28
CA ARG A 226 -5.98 -8.12 0.77
C ARG A 226 -7.25 -7.32 0.51
N LEU A 227 -7.61 -6.40 1.40
CA LEU A 227 -8.79 -5.56 1.27
C LEU A 227 -8.71 -4.61 0.06
N MET A 228 -7.51 -4.14 -0.32
CA MET A 228 -7.34 -3.39 -1.57
C MET A 228 -7.77 -4.23 -2.77
N ASN A 229 -7.40 -5.51 -2.83
CA ASN A 229 -7.84 -6.41 -3.91
C ASN A 229 -9.36 -6.61 -3.90
N VAL A 230 -9.98 -6.74 -2.72
CA VAL A 230 -11.45 -6.82 -2.58
C VAL A 230 -12.12 -5.54 -3.09
N TRP A 231 -11.62 -4.37 -2.69
CA TRP A 231 -12.18 -3.09 -3.12
C TRP A 231 -12.05 -2.88 -4.63
N LEU A 232 -10.87 -3.14 -5.20
CA LEU A 232 -10.63 -3.04 -6.64
C LEU A 232 -11.56 -3.94 -7.44
N TYR A 233 -11.81 -5.17 -6.96
CA TYR A 233 -12.70 -6.13 -7.58
C TYR A 233 -14.17 -5.68 -7.47
N ALA A 234 -14.63 -5.29 -6.28
CA ALA A 234 -16.01 -4.83 -6.02
C ALA A 234 -16.37 -3.61 -6.87
N GLU A 235 -15.44 -2.66 -6.98
CA GLU A 235 -15.60 -1.43 -7.76
C GLU A 235 -15.33 -1.60 -9.26
N LYS A 236 -15.00 -2.81 -9.71
CA LYS A 236 -14.72 -3.14 -11.13
C LYS A 236 -13.73 -2.17 -11.76
N LYS A 237 -12.66 -1.83 -11.02
CA LYS A 237 -11.70 -0.82 -11.45
C LYS A 237 -10.88 -1.28 -12.66
N ASN A 238 -10.57 -0.34 -13.55
CA ASN A 238 -9.66 -0.57 -14.67
C ASN A 238 -8.21 -0.55 -14.18
N LEU A 239 -7.56 -1.73 -14.12
CA LEU A 239 -6.22 -1.87 -13.56
C LEU A 239 -5.13 -1.70 -14.61
N LEU A 240 -4.13 -0.91 -14.29
CA LEU A 240 -2.93 -0.65 -15.08
C LEU A 240 -1.74 -1.30 -14.38
N PHE A 241 -1.36 -2.49 -14.81
CA PHE A 241 -0.30 -3.27 -14.16
C PHE A 241 1.09 -2.83 -14.60
N TYR A 242 1.94 -2.49 -13.61
CA TYR A 242 3.36 -2.16 -13.83
C TYR A 242 4.25 -3.04 -12.95
N PRO A 243 5.47 -3.37 -13.42
CA PRO A 243 6.47 -4.05 -12.58
C PRO A 243 6.90 -3.16 -11.41
N CYS A 244 7.49 -3.79 -10.39
CA CYS A 244 8.05 -3.10 -9.23
C CYS A 244 9.58 -3.08 -9.31
N LEU A 245 10.17 -1.89 -9.22
CA LEU A 245 11.60 -1.68 -8.97
C LEU A 245 11.82 -1.84 -7.47
N LEU A 246 12.66 -2.79 -7.06
CA LEU A 246 13.00 -3.02 -5.66
C LEU A 246 14.44 -2.56 -5.40
N TYR A 247 14.60 -1.52 -4.59
CA TYR A 247 15.91 -1.14 -4.09
C TYR A 247 16.34 -2.02 -2.91
N THR A 248 17.54 -2.58 -3.01
CA THR A 248 18.17 -3.33 -1.92
C THR A 248 19.41 -2.55 -1.47
N SER A 249 19.40 -2.03 -0.23
CA SER A 249 20.61 -1.46 0.36
C SER A 249 21.66 -2.55 0.51
N PRO A 250 22.98 -2.22 0.38
CA PRO A 250 24.04 -3.15 0.69
C PRO A 250 23.84 -3.69 2.10
N SER A 251 24.00 -5.01 2.26
CA SER A 251 24.08 -5.59 3.60
C SER A 251 25.33 -5.04 4.30
N PRO A 252 25.31 -4.80 5.63
CA PRO A 252 26.54 -4.51 6.37
C PRO A 252 27.65 -5.57 6.23
N ARG A 253 27.33 -6.71 5.57
CA ARG A 253 28.31 -7.76 5.26
C ARG A 253 29.00 -7.59 3.89
N ASP A 254 28.58 -6.59 3.09
CA ASP A 254 29.12 -6.32 1.75
C ASP A 254 30.04 -5.08 1.73
N SER A 255 30.41 -4.58 2.91
CA SER A 255 31.38 -3.47 3.14
C SER A 255 32.65 -3.95 3.81
#